data_92967a1cfc5e16955d9d419ab901f066
#
_entry.id   92967a1cfc5e16955d9d419ab901f066
#
_cell.length_a   1.000
_cell.length_b   1.000
_cell.length_c   1.000
_cell.angle_alpha   90.00
_cell.angle_beta   90.00
_cell.angle_gamma   90.00
#
_symmetry.space_group_name_H-M   'P 1'
#
loop_
_entity.id
_entity.type
_entity.pdbx_description
1 polymer ?
#
loop_
_entity_poly.entity_id
_entity_poly.type
_entity_poly.pdbx_seq_one_letter_code
_entity_poly.pdbx_strand_id
1 'polypeptide(L)'
;MSTIGINILLPEGDPNGIKIIEISGWKGKTFVIPRGKLKNIKEREESNYPAIYFLFGDGDDPIRQKVYIGESEVFYNRLLNHNDNKDFWNIAIVFTSGVNRAHVKYLENKSVALAKKINRYDISNQVEPLENRLSEFERADAENFFEKIKLILGVLGFTLFQDIPQRQDVSEIYRFKTNNADASGTLLDTGEFIVFKGSTARIKETESFVKGISGPNLRAKIIAESVLQRQNVDSFVFVKDYIFRSPSAASDAVAGRSSNGWTAWRDLAGKTLDENKRR
;
A
#
# COMPACT_ATOMS: atom_id res chain seq x y z
N MET A 1 -21.42 -12.33 5.61
CA MET A 1 -20.76 -11.73 4.43
C MET A 1 -21.47 -12.23 3.20
N SER A 2 -21.79 -11.37 2.23
CA SER A 2 -22.38 -11.77 0.95
C SER A 2 -21.30 -12.13 -0.05
N THR A 3 -21.54 -13.18 -0.87
CA THR A 3 -20.65 -13.55 -1.98
C THR A 3 -20.68 -12.45 -3.04
N ILE A 4 -19.53 -12.07 -3.56
CA ILE A 4 -19.37 -11.05 -4.61
C ILE A 4 -18.73 -11.70 -5.82
N GLY A 5 -19.41 -11.61 -6.99
CA GLY A 5 -18.85 -12.03 -8.27
C GLY A 5 -18.06 -10.89 -8.91
N ILE A 6 -16.82 -11.18 -9.33
CA ILE A 6 -15.94 -10.25 -10.05
C ILE A 6 -15.57 -10.88 -11.38
N ASN A 7 -15.81 -10.17 -12.48
CA ASN A 7 -15.45 -10.58 -13.82
C ASN A 7 -14.23 -9.83 -14.30
N ILE A 8 -13.28 -10.54 -14.90
CA ILE A 8 -12.08 -9.95 -15.51
C ILE A 8 -12.07 -10.31 -16.99
N LEU A 9 -12.10 -9.30 -17.85
CA LEU A 9 -11.96 -9.45 -19.29
C LEU A 9 -10.55 -9.05 -19.70
N LEU A 10 -9.93 -9.87 -20.55
CA LEU A 10 -8.63 -9.62 -21.18
C LEU A 10 -8.88 -9.29 -22.66
N PRO A 11 -9.02 -8.03 -23.06
CA PRO A 11 -9.38 -7.69 -24.45
C PRO A 11 -8.37 -8.17 -25.49
N GLU A 12 -7.11 -8.25 -25.12
CA GLU A 12 -6.01 -8.69 -25.98
C GLU A 12 -5.65 -10.17 -25.76
N GLY A 13 -6.35 -10.88 -24.86
CA GLY A 13 -5.98 -12.25 -24.46
C GLY A 13 -4.65 -12.35 -23.69
N ASP A 14 -4.00 -11.22 -23.42
CA ASP A 14 -2.71 -11.15 -22.74
C ASP A 14 -2.91 -10.82 -21.25
N PRO A 15 -2.46 -11.70 -20.32
CA PRO A 15 -2.55 -11.42 -18.89
C PRO A 15 -1.71 -10.21 -18.44
N ASN A 16 -0.72 -9.80 -19.23
CA ASN A 16 0.08 -8.59 -19.00
C ASN A 16 -0.45 -7.36 -19.73
N GLY A 17 -1.53 -7.52 -20.51
CA GLY A 17 -2.22 -6.46 -21.22
C GLY A 17 -3.21 -5.69 -20.34
N ILE A 18 -4.08 -4.93 -21.00
CA ILE A 18 -5.19 -4.22 -20.36
C ILE A 18 -6.16 -5.26 -19.77
N LYS A 19 -6.61 -5.01 -18.52
CA LYS A 19 -7.70 -5.78 -17.91
C LYS A 19 -8.89 -4.87 -17.68
N ILE A 20 -10.08 -5.39 -17.91
CA ILE A 20 -11.35 -4.72 -17.59
C ILE A 20 -12.01 -5.53 -16.49
N ILE A 21 -12.38 -4.87 -15.39
CA ILE A 21 -12.97 -5.51 -14.22
C ILE A 21 -14.34 -4.93 -13.98
N GLU A 22 -15.32 -5.83 -13.80
CA GLU A 22 -16.69 -5.51 -13.47
C GLU A 22 -17.15 -6.35 -12.28
N ILE A 23 -17.99 -5.76 -11.44
CA ILE A 23 -18.64 -6.45 -10.32
C ILE A 23 -20.12 -6.63 -10.67
N SER A 24 -20.66 -7.82 -10.45
CA SER A 24 -22.08 -8.11 -10.68
C SER A 24 -22.98 -7.14 -9.90
N GLY A 25 -23.90 -6.47 -10.62
CA GLY A 25 -24.82 -5.49 -10.03
C GLY A 25 -24.23 -4.11 -9.76
N TRP A 26 -22.98 -3.85 -10.16
CA TRP A 26 -22.36 -2.53 -10.08
C TRP A 26 -22.26 -1.89 -11.46
N LYS A 27 -22.58 -0.60 -11.57
CA LYS A 27 -22.52 0.15 -12.85
C LYS A 27 -21.10 0.64 -13.18
N GLY A 28 -20.19 0.64 -12.21
CA GLY A 28 -18.83 1.07 -12.42
C GLY A 28 -18.01 0.05 -13.21
N LYS A 29 -17.01 0.54 -13.91
CA LYS A 29 -16.04 -0.24 -14.69
C LYS A 29 -14.63 0.13 -14.28
N THR A 30 -13.76 -0.86 -14.15
CA THR A 30 -12.36 -0.62 -13.78
C THR A 30 -11.44 -1.06 -14.90
N PHE A 31 -10.49 -0.22 -15.26
CA PHE A 31 -9.42 -0.55 -16.19
C PHE A 31 -8.09 -0.66 -15.43
N VAL A 32 -7.39 -1.75 -15.66
CA VAL A 32 -6.00 -1.92 -15.24
C VAL A 32 -5.14 -1.76 -16.49
N ILE A 33 -4.37 -0.69 -16.55
CA ILE A 33 -3.67 -0.25 -17.76
C ILE A 33 -2.16 -0.24 -17.47
N PRO A 34 -1.38 -1.19 -18.00
CA PRO A 34 0.08 -1.08 -18.01
C PRO A 34 0.51 0.18 -18.77
N ARG A 35 1.52 0.93 -18.28
CA ARG A 35 1.97 2.20 -18.87
C ARG A 35 2.22 2.08 -20.38
N GLY A 36 2.91 1.02 -20.81
CA GLY A 36 3.23 0.77 -22.21
C GLY A 36 2.01 0.47 -23.10
N LYS A 37 0.83 0.22 -22.51
CA LYS A 37 -0.43 -0.08 -23.22
C LYS A 37 -1.42 1.09 -23.19
N LEU A 38 -1.02 2.25 -22.66
CA LEU A 38 -1.92 3.40 -22.50
C LEU A 38 -2.61 3.80 -23.81
N LYS A 39 -1.92 3.76 -24.94
CA LYS A 39 -2.49 4.15 -26.23
C LYS A 39 -3.65 3.25 -26.69
N ASN A 40 -3.67 1.99 -26.25
CA ASN A 40 -4.67 0.99 -26.65
C ASN A 40 -6.06 1.25 -26.05
N ILE A 41 -6.16 2.11 -25.00
CA ILE A 41 -7.44 2.48 -24.40
C ILE A 41 -8.17 3.59 -25.18
N LYS A 42 -7.50 4.29 -26.09
CA LYS A 42 -8.01 5.49 -26.77
C LYS A 42 -9.35 5.26 -27.49
N GLU A 43 -9.50 4.13 -28.16
CA GLU A 43 -10.66 3.83 -28.99
C GLU A 43 -11.90 3.38 -28.18
N ARG A 44 -11.74 3.22 -26.87
CA ARG A 44 -12.86 2.86 -26.01
C ARG A 44 -13.65 4.10 -25.63
N GLU A 45 -14.96 3.96 -25.64
CA GLU A 45 -15.89 5.04 -25.30
C GLU A 45 -15.60 5.58 -23.89
N GLU A 46 -15.33 4.67 -22.94
CA GLU A 46 -15.07 5.01 -21.54
C GLU A 46 -13.82 5.88 -21.35
N SER A 47 -12.91 5.93 -22.34
CA SER A 47 -11.72 6.78 -22.30
C SER A 47 -12.04 8.27 -22.14
N ASN A 48 -13.26 8.64 -22.55
CA ASN A 48 -13.80 10.01 -22.50
C ASN A 48 -14.69 10.28 -21.27
N TYR A 49 -14.81 9.32 -20.35
CA TYR A 49 -15.66 9.47 -19.16
C TYR A 49 -14.90 10.03 -17.96
N PRO A 50 -15.65 10.64 -17.02
CA PRO A 50 -15.08 10.98 -15.71
C PRO A 50 -14.55 9.75 -14.99
N ALA A 51 -13.41 9.91 -14.34
CA ALA A 51 -12.78 8.81 -13.60
C ALA A 51 -11.96 9.30 -12.42
N ILE A 52 -11.86 8.45 -11.40
CA ILE A 52 -10.79 8.47 -10.42
C ILE A 52 -9.76 7.43 -10.83
N TYR A 53 -8.46 7.74 -10.70
CA TYR A 53 -7.39 6.83 -11.07
C TYR A 53 -6.25 6.82 -10.06
N PHE A 54 -5.56 5.71 -10.04
CA PHE A 54 -4.42 5.43 -9.17
C PHE A 54 -3.23 5.04 -10.05
N LEU A 55 -2.14 5.79 -9.98
CA LEU A 55 -0.90 5.48 -10.68
C LEU A 55 0.07 4.85 -9.68
N PHE A 56 0.33 3.57 -9.83
CA PHE A 56 1.25 2.82 -8.98
C PHE A 56 2.57 2.58 -9.68
N GLY A 57 3.64 2.61 -8.90
CA GLY A 57 4.97 2.27 -9.37
C GLY A 57 6.03 2.39 -8.29
N ASP A 58 7.28 2.29 -8.69
CA ASP A 58 8.41 2.39 -7.79
C ASP A 58 8.85 3.86 -7.69
N GLY A 59 9.00 4.35 -6.47
CA GLY A 59 9.57 5.66 -6.18
C GLY A 59 11.03 5.55 -5.76
N ASP A 60 11.58 6.67 -5.32
CA ASP A 60 12.92 6.73 -4.71
C ASP A 60 13.00 5.98 -3.38
N ASP A 61 11.84 5.60 -2.85
CA ASP A 61 11.69 4.85 -1.63
C ASP A 61 11.87 3.35 -1.87
N PRO A 62 12.96 2.72 -1.40
CA PRO A 62 13.20 1.29 -1.62
C PRO A 62 12.20 0.39 -0.87
N ILE A 63 11.35 0.97 -0.02
CA ILE A 63 10.51 0.22 0.90
C ILE A 63 9.03 0.33 0.53
N ARG A 64 8.57 1.54 0.17
CA ARG A 64 7.18 1.81 -0.17
C ARG A 64 7.03 2.02 -1.66
N GLN A 65 6.04 1.38 -2.22
CA GLN A 65 5.58 1.73 -3.55
C GLN A 65 5.02 3.16 -3.53
N LYS A 66 5.23 3.87 -4.62
CA LYS A 66 4.70 5.20 -4.82
C LYS A 66 3.33 5.12 -5.48
N VAL A 67 2.42 5.98 -5.04
CA VAL A 67 1.11 6.13 -5.66
C VAL A 67 0.76 7.59 -5.84
N TYR A 68 0.20 7.92 -7.00
CA TYR A 68 -0.50 9.17 -7.26
C TYR A 68 -1.98 8.88 -7.44
N ILE A 69 -2.83 9.63 -6.76
CA ILE A 69 -4.29 9.53 -6.85
C ILE A 69 -4.78 10.78 -7.58
N GLY A 70 -5.64 10.61 -8.57
CA GLY A 70 -6.13 11.76 -9.33
C GLY A 70 -7.52 11.53 -9.90
N GLU A 71 -8.16 12.63 -10.29
CA GLU A 71 -9.43 12.64 -10.99
C GLU A 71 -9.31 13.33 -12.35
N SER A 72 -10.23 13.04 -13.23
CA SER A 72 -10.36 13.74 -14.52
C SER A 72 -11.76 13.56 -15.09
N GLU A 73 -12.23 14.59 -15.84
CA GLU A 73 -13.46 14.51 -16.64
C GLU A 73 -13.26 13.66 -17.90
N VAL A 74 -12.02 13.63 -18.43
CA VAL A 74 -11.60 12.81 -19.58
C VAL A 74 -10.29 12.13 -19.19
N PHE A 75 -10.39 10.91 -18.67
CA PHE A 75 -9.23 10.29 -18.04
C PHE A 75 -8.09 9.97 -19.01
N TYR A 76 -8.39 9.66 -20.28
CA TYR A 76 -7.35 9.34 -21.25
C TYR A 76 -6.34 10.47 -21.43
N ASN A 77 -6.84 11.70 -21.66
CA ASN A 77 -5.99 12.87 -21.85
C ASN A 77 -5.14 13.15 -20.60
N ARG A 78 -5.72 12.94 -19.43
CA ARG A 78 -5.00 13.14 -18.16
C ARG A 78 -3.90 12.13 -17.97
N LEU A 79 -4.13 10.85 -18.32
CA LEU A 79 -3.12 9.81 -18.25
C LEU A 79 -1.99 10.02 -19.25
N LEU A 80 -2.28 10.52 -20.47
CA LEU A 80 -1.26 10.92 -21.43
C LEU A 80 -0.35 12.02 -20.84
N ASN A 81 -0.95 13.06 -20.26
CA ASN A 81 -0.16 14.11 -19.60
C ASN A 81 0.71 13.57 -18.47
N HIS A 82 0.20 12.63 -17.68
CA HIS A 82 1.01 11.98 -16.64
C HIS A 82 2.09 11.05 -17.20
N ASN A 83 1.86 10.43 -18.36
CA ASN A 83 2.86 9.62 -19.03
C ASN A 83 4.10 10.45 -19.40
N ASP A 84 3.89 11.71 -19.77
CA ASP A 84 4.95 12.62 -20.19
C ASP A 84 5.65 13.32 -19.00
N ASN A 85 4.96 13.47 -17.87
CA ASN A 85 5.41 14.31 -16.75
C ASN A 85 5.71 13.54 -15.45
N LYS A 86 5.46 12.23 -15.39
CA LYS A 86 5.70 11.38 -14.21
C LYS A 86 6.35 10.07 -14.59
N ASP A 87 7.56 9.83 -14.13
CA ASP A 87 8.32 8.64 -14.53
C ASP A 87 8.15 7.43 -13.62
N PHE A 88 7.66 7.64 -12.40
CA PHE A 88 7.63 6.60 -11.37
C PHE A 88 6.62 5.47 -11.62
N TRP A 89 5.51 5.73 -12.34
CA TRP A 89 4.43 4.77 -12.45
C TRP A 89 4.60 3.79 -13.61
N ASN A 90 4.15 2.57 -13.39
CA ASN A 90 4.17 1.49 -14.38
C ASN A 90 2.77 0.91 -14.66
N ILE A 91 1.81 1.16 -13.76
CA ILE A 91 0.43 0.70 -13.90
C ILE A 91 -0.55 1.78 -13.46
N ALA A 92 -1.61 1.99 -14.24
CA ALA A 92 -2.75 2.83 -13.88
C ALA A 92 -3.97 1.95 -13.61
N ILE A 93 -4.67 2.21 -12.50
CA ILE A 93 -5.97 1.60 -12.21
C ILE A 93 -6.99 2.71 -12.23
N VAL A 94 -7.93 2.63 -13.17
CA VAL A 94 -8.92 3.65 -13.47
C VAL A 94 -10.30 3.14 -13.15
N PHE A 95 -11.05 3.88 -12.35
CA PHE A 95 -12.44 3.60 -12.02
C PHE A 95 -13.33 4.64 -12.67
N THR A 96 -14.21 4.18 -13.53
CA THR A 96 -15.09 5.03 -14.34
C THR A 96 -16.47 4.40 -14.51
N SER A 97 -17.35 5.05 -15.24
CA SER A 97 -18.75 4.67 -15.41
C SER A 97 -19.55 4.71 -14.10
N GLY A 98 -20.77 5.20 -14.15
CA GLY A 98 -21.60 5.36 -12.94
C GLY A 98 -21.16 6.47 -11.97
N VAL A 99 -20.20 7.31 -12.35
CA VAL A 99 -19.75 8.50 -11.60
C VAL A 99 -19.77 9.74 -12.49
N ASN A 100 -19.99 10.89 -11.87
CA ASN A 100 -19.92 12.21 -12.51
C ASN A 100 -18.71 13.00 -11.95
N ARG A 101 -18.52 14.23 -12.47
CA ARG A 101 -17.44 15.14 -12.03
C ARG A 101 -17.44 15.41 -10.52
N ALA A 102 -18.62 15.57 -9.93
CA ALA A 102 -18.72 15.86 -8.50
C ALA A 102 -18.29 14.64 -7.66
N HIS A 103 -18.71 13.44 -8.07
CA HIS A 103 -18.31 12.19 -7.45
C HIS A 103 -16.80 11.97 -7.52
N VAL A 104 -16.15 12.12 -8.68
CA VAL A 104 -14.72 11.84 -8.81
C VAL A 104 -13.85 12.78 -7.98
N LYS A 105 -14.24 14.05 -7.84
CA LYS A 105 -13.56 15.01 -6.94
C LYS A 105 -13.68 14.60 -5.47
N TYR A 106 -14.88 14.20 -5.04
CA TYR A 106 -15.09 13.70 -3.70
C TYR A 106 -14.26 12.44 -3.42
N LEU A 107 -14.27 11.49 -4.37
CA LEU A 107 -13.52 10.24 -4.29
C LEU A 107 -12.00 10.48 -4.23
N GLU A 108 -11.47 11.43 -5.00
CA GLU A 108 -10.06 11.81 -4.95
C GLU A 108 -9.68 12.34 -3.56
N ASN A 109 -10.43 13.32 -3.04
CA ASN A 109 -10.17 13.90 -1.72
C ASN A 109 -10.19 12.82 -0.64
N LYS A 110 -11.24 12.01 -0.60
CA LYS A 110 -11.40 10.90 0.35
C LYS A 110 -10.28 9.88 0.24
N SER A 111 -9.91 9.51 -0.98
CA SER A 111 -8.85 8.53 -1.25
C SER A 111 -7.49 9.03 -0.76
N VAL A 112 -7.14 10.27 -1.06
CA VAL A 112 -5.88 10.88 -0.62
C VAL A 112 -5.84 10.98 0.91
N ALA A 113 -6.92 11.46 1.53
CA ALA A 113 -6.99 11.59 2.99
C ALA A 113 -6.83 10.23 3.70
N LEU A 114 -7.55 9.19 3.22
CA LEU A 114 -7.46 7.86 3.81
C LEU A 114 -6.09 7.22 3.58
N ALA A 115 -5.54 7.33 2.36
CA ALA A 115 -4.22 6.78 2.04
C ALA A 115 -3.10 7.42 2.89
N LYS A 116 -3.14 8.74 3.09
CA LYS A 116 -2.22 9.46 4.00
C LYS A 116 -2.38 8.99 5.44
N LYS A 117 -3.61 8.81 5.92
CA LYS A 117 -3.89 8.32 7.28
C LYS A 117 -3.34 6.91 7.51
N ILE A 118 -3.54 5.99 6.56
CA ILE A 118 -3.05 4.61 6.64
C ILE A 118 -1.53 4.55 6.45
N ASN A 119 -0.97 5.40 5.58
CA ASN A 119 0.48 5.57 5.39
C ASN A 119 1.25 4.30 4.98
N ARG A 120 0.65 3.46 4.14
CA ARG A 120 1.29 2.25 3.58
C ARG A 120 2.10 2.53 2.31
N TYR A 121 1.74 3.59 1.57
CA TYR A 121 2.36 4.00 0.31
C TYR A 121 3.00 5.39 0.43
N ASP A 122 3.97 5.68 -0.42
CA ASP A 122 4.45 7.04 -0.64
C ASP A 122 3.45 7.78 -1.53
N ILE A 123 2.71 8.73 -0.94
CA ILE A 123 1.65 9.47 -1.63
C ILE A 123 2.25 10.66 -2.36
N SER A 124 2.28 10.62 -3.68
CA SER A 124 2.89 11.64 -4.54
C SER A 124 2.04 12.91 -4.72
N ASN A 125 0.87 13.00 -4.10
CA ASN A 125 0.00 14.18 -4.16
C ASN A 125 0.60 15.33 -3.35
N GLN A 126 1.06 16.38 -4.03
CA GLN A 126 1.65 17.58 -3.40
C GLN A 126 0.59 18.50 -2.80
N VAL A 127 -0.58 18.58 -3.42
CA VAL A 127 -1.70 19.44 -3.01
C VAL A 127 -2.82 18.55 -2.49
N GLU A 128 -3.43 18.95 -1.39
CA GLU A 128 -4.65 18.28 -0.91
C GLU A 128 -5.83 18.71 -1.77
N PRO A 129 -6.58 17.72 -2.33
CA PRO A 129 -7.76 18.05 -3.10
C PRO A 129 -8.77 18.80 -2.25
N LEU A 130 -9.43 19.80 -2.84
CA LEU A 130 -10.48 20.56 -2.16
C LEU A 130 -11.68 19.66 -1.85
N GLU A 131 -12.23 19.81 -0.66
CA GLU A 131 -13.46 19.11 -0.28
C GLU A 131 -14.60 19.60 -1.18
N ASN A 132 -15.27 18.65 -1.85
CA ASN A 132 -16.44 18.94 -2.67
C ASN A 132 -17.72 18.57 -1.91
N ARG A 133 -18.66 19.50 -1.84
CA ARG A 133 -19.96 19.26 -1.19
C ARG A 133 -20.87 18.50 -2.13
N LEU A 134 -21.29 17.31 -1.71
CA LEU A 134 -22.28 16.48 -2.37
C LEU A 134 -23.60 16.56 -1.56
N SER A 135 -24.73 16.39 -2.26
CA SER A 135 -25.99 16.08 -1.58
C SER A 135 -25.89 14.75 -0.84
N GLU A 136 -26.81 14.48 0.08
CA GLU A 136 -26.81 13.23 0.83
C GLU A 136 -26.89 11.98 -0.07
N PHE A 137 -27.71 12.03 -1.13
CA PHE A 137 -27.82 10.95 -2.11
C PHE A 137 -26.57 10.75 -2.92
N GLU A 138 -25.98 11.82 -3.48
CA GLU A 138 -24.72 11.73 -4.21
C GLU A 138 -23.59 11.23 -3.33
N ARG A 139 -23.58 11.63 -2.07
CA ARG A 139 -22.59 11.14 -1.10
C ARG A 139 -22.76 9.64 -0.84
N ALA A 140 -23.97 9.15 -0.68
CA ALA A 140 -24.23 7.72 -0.49
C ALA A 140 -23.76 6.92 -1.70
N ASP A 141 -24.01 7.41 -2.93
CA ASP A 141 -23.56 6.78 -4.16
C ASP A 141 -22.02 6.77 -4.28
N ALA A 142 -21.39 7.89 -3.96
CA ALA A 142 -19.91 7.99 -3.96
C ALA A 142 -19.28 7.07 -2.90
N GLU A 143 -19.88 6.96 -1.71
CA GLU A 143 -19.42 6.04 -0.67
C GLU A 143 -19.54 4.58 -1.12
N ASN A 144 -20.65 4.18 -1.71
CA ASN A 144 -20.80 2.84 -2.28
C ASN A 144 -19.77 2.56 -3.37
N PHE A 145 -19.48 3.55 -4.21
CA PHE A 145 -18.45 3.45 -5.24
C PHE A 145 -17.07 3.29 -4.61
N PHE A 146 -16.76 4.04 -3.56
CA PHE A 146 -15.50 3.94 -2.83
C PHE A 146 -15.26 2.55 -2.23
N GLU A 147 -16.31 1.90 -1.70
CA GLU A 147 -16.19 0.52 -1.20
C GLU A 147 -15.79 -0.45 -2.33
N LYS A 148 -16.27 -0.22 -3.57
CA LYS A 148 -15.86 -1.02 -4.72
C LYS A 148 -14.41 -0.74 -5.15
N ILE A 149 -13.95 0.51 -5.04
CA ILE A 149 -12.53 0.86 -5.23
C ILE A 149 -11.65 0.07 -4.25
N LYS A 150 -11.98 0.10 -2.96
CA LYS A 150 -11.23 -0.64 -1.94
C LYS A 150 -11.19 -2.15 -2.21
N LEU A 151 -12.34 -2.72 -2.57
CA LEU A 151 -12.46 -4.14 -2.89
C LEU A 151 -11.58 -4.53 -4.08
N ILE A 152 -11.69 -3.81 -5.20
CA ILE A 152 -10.95 -4.13 -6.42
C ILE A 152 -9.45 -3.94 -6.22
N LEU A 153 -9.02 -2.84 -5.58
CA LEU A 153 -7.60 -2.64 -5.25
C LEU A 153 -7.06 -3.78 -4.39
N GLY A 154 -7.82 -4.22 -3.39
CA GLY A 154 -7.44 -5.37 -2.55
C GLY A 154 -7.33 -6.68 -3.33
N VAL A 155 -8.28 -6.98 -4.22
CA VAL A 155 -8.24 -8.18 -5.11
C VAL A 155 -7.05 -8.15 -6.05
N LEU A 156 -6.66 -6.95 -6.50
CA LEU A 156 -5.47 -6.76 -7.34
C LEU A 156 -4.15 -6.78 -6.56
N GLY A 157 -4.19 -6.94 -5.23
CA GLY A 157 -3.02 -6.99 -4.37
C GLY A 157 -2.50 -5.62 -3.89
N PHE A 158 -3.24 -4.54 -4.15
CA PHE A 158 -2.88 -3.20 -3.65
C PHE A 158 -3.48 -2.98 -2.26
N THR A 159 -2.63 -2.88 -1.25
CA THR A 159 -3.01 -2.74 0.16
C THR A 159 -3.27 -1.29 0.59
N LEU A 160 -3.44 -0.36 -0.38
CA LEU A 160 -3.51 1.10 -0.16
C LEU A 160 -4.52 1.52 0.92
N PHE A 161 -5.69 0.86 0.95
CA PHE A 161 -6.79 1.16 1.87
C PHE A 161 -7.04 0.06 2.92
N GLN A 162 -6.11 -0.88 3.07
CA GLN A 162 -6.22 -1.89 4.12
C GLN A 162 -5.78 -1.31 5.46
N ASP A 163 -6.66 -1.40 6.44
CA ASP A 163 -6.36 -0.97 7.80
C ASP A 163 -5.15 -1.72 8.37
N ILE A 164 -4.39 -1.01 9.17
CA ILE A 164 -3.30 -1.58 9.95
C ILE A 164 -3.91 -2.06 11.28
N PRO A 165 -3.92 -3.37 11.56
CA PRO A 165 -4.47 -3.85 12.83
C PRO A 165 -3.66 -3.27 13.99
N GLN A 166 -4.36 -2.81 15.01
CA GLN A 166 -3.75 -2.34 16.25
C GLN A 166 -3.28 -3.56 17.07
N ARG A 167 -2.31 -3.36 17.96
CA ARG A 167 -1.77 -4.44 18.80
C ARG A 167 -2.85 -5.20 19.59
N GLN A 168 -3.92 -4.53 20.00
CA GLN A 168 -5.05 -5.12 20.72
C GLN A 168 -5.96 -5.99 19.85
N ASP A 169 -5.93 -5.79 18.52
CA ASP A 169 -6.79 -6.49 17.57
C ASP A 169 -6.14 -7.78 17.04
N VAL A 170 -4.87 -8.05 17.40
CA VAL A 170 -4.14 -9.21 16.91
C VAL A 170 -4.10 -10.32 17.95
N SER A 171 -4.43 -11.53 17.52
CA SER A 171 -4.43 -12.73 18.36
C SER A 171 -3.04 -13.33 18.55
N GLU A 172 -2.13 -13.10 17.64
CA GLU A 172 -0.78 -13.68 17.65
C GLU A 172 0.28 -12.60 17.67
N ILE A 173 1.06 -12.58 18.74
CA ILE A 173 2.18 -11.65 18.91
C ILE A 173 3.46 -12.46 18.94
N TYR A 174 4.40 -12.07 18.08
CA TYR A 174 5.76 -12.61 18.04
C TYR A 174 6.74 -11.63 18.67
N ARG A 175 7.78 -12.17 19.30
CA ARG A 175 8.86 -11.40 19.90
C ARG A 175 10.19 -11.73 19.25
N PHE A 176 11.01 -10.70 19.12
CA PHE A 176 12.41 -10.80 18.76
C PHE A 176 13.25 -10.24 19.90
N LYS A 177 14.05 -11.06 20.56
CA LYS A 177 14.83 -10.66 21.73
C LYS A 177 16.31 -10.96 21.55
N THR A 178 17.13 -9.96 21.83
CA THR A 178 18.60 -10.04 21.94
C THR A 178 19.05 -9.22 23.15
N ASN A 179 20.35 -9.19 23.45
CA ASN A 179 20.86 -8.42 24.58
C ASN A 179 20.51 -6.92 24.53
N ASN A 180 20.41 -6.34 23.30
CA ASN A 180 20.22 -4.90 23.11
C ASN A 180 19.01 -4.57 22.22
N ALA A 181 18.07 -5.50 22.07
CA ALA A 181 16.81 -5.30 21.36
C ALA A 181 15.74 -6.23 21.92
N ASP A 182 14.55 -5.69 22.17
CA ASP A 182 13.33 -6.42 22.53
C ASP A 182 12.19 -5.83 21.73
N ALA A 183 11.76 -6.55 20.71
CA ALA A 183 10.73 -6.10 19.79
C ALA A 183 9.56 -7.07 19.77
N SER A 184 8.36 -6.53 19.55
CA SER A 184 7.15 -7.31 19.38
C SER A 184 6.45 -6.91 18.09
N GLY A 185 5.79 -7.88 17.46
CA GLY A 185 5.11 -7.65 16.18
C GLY A 185 4.18 -8.78 15.80
N THR A 186 3.58 -8.69 14.63
CA THR A 186 2.71 -9.73 14.06
C THR A 186 2.88 -9.83 12.56
N LEU A 187 2.63 -11.04 12.02
CA LEU A 187 2.53 -11.27 10.58
C LEU A 187 1.13 -10.93 10.10
N LEU A 188 1.02 -10.17 9.02
CA LEU A 188 -0.23 -9.90 8.33
C LEU A 188 -0.52 -10.99 7.29
N ASP A 189 -1.80 -11.18 6.94
CA ASP A 189 -2.23 -12.09 5.87
C ASP A 189 -1.62 -11.75 4.50
N THR A 190 -1.18 -10.51 4.32
CA THR A 190 -0.44 -10.03 3.13
C THR A 190 1.01 -10.50 3.06
N GLY A 191 1.53 -11.12 4.13
CA GLY A 191 2.95 -11.49 4.27
C GLY A 191 3.84 -10.36 4.80
N GLU A 192 3.30 -9.16 4.98
CA GLU A 192 3.94 -8.03 5.65
C GLU A 192 4.06 -8.30 7.16
N PHE A 193 4.99 -7.61 7.82
CA PHE A 193 5.19 -7.76 9.27
C PHE A 193 5.15 -6.41 9.98
N ILE A 194 4.28 -6.27 10.97
CA ILE A 194 4.22 -5.06 11.81
C ILE A 194 5.16 -5.22 13.00
N VAL A 195 5.99 -4.20 13.26
CA VAL A 195 6.68 -4.01 14.53
C VAL A 195 5.92 -2.93 15.31
N PHE A 196 5.53 -3.26 16.54
CA PHE A 196 4.72 -2.39 17.38
C PHE A 196 5.54 -1.28 18.05
N LYS A 197 4.89 -0.15 18.25
CA LYS A 197 5.39 0.95 19.09
C LYS A 197 5.89 0.44 20.44
N GLY A 198 6.98 1.02 20.91
CA GLY A 198 7.65 0.61 22.17
C GLY A 198 8.65 -0.52 21.99
N SER A 199 8.70 -1.18 20.83
CA SER A 199 9.76 -2.13 20.49
C SER A 199 11.11 -1.43 20.46
N THR A 200 12.16 -2.10 20.94
CA THR A 200 13.53 -1.58 20.88
C THR A 200 14.35 -2.27 19.80
N ALA A 201 15.28 -1.54 19.22
CA ALA A 201 16.20 -2.02 18.21
C ALA A 201 17.64 -1.67 18.57
N ARG A 202 18.59 -2.52 18.22
CA ARG A 202 20.01 -2.34 18.51
C ARG A 202 20.58 -1.15 17.74
N ILE A 203 21.42 -0.32 18.37
CA ILE A 203 22.13 0.78 17.67
C ILE A 203 23.25 0.24 16.80
N LYS A 204 24.12 -0.61 17.35
CA LYS A 204 25.32 -1.10 16.65
C LYS A 204 24.95 -2.05 15.52
N GLU A 205 25.32 -1.68 14.31
CA GLU A 205 25.19 -2.52 13.12
C GLU A 205 26.44 -3.40 12.95
N THR A 206 26.27 -4.56 12.31
CA THR A 206 27.41 -5.43 11.97
C THR A 206 28.07 -4.93 10.67
N GLU A 207 29.37 -5.16 10.53
CA GLU A 207 30.13 -4.74 9.34
C GLU A 207 29.55 -5.33 8.03
N SER A 208 29.11 -6.59 8.09
CA SER A 208 28.49 -7.25 6.94
C SER A 208 27.13 -6.62 6.55
N PHE A 209 26.40 -6.12 7.54
CA PHE A 209 25.13 -5.43 7.31
C PHE A 209 25.36 -4.06 6.66
N VAL A 210 26.31 -3.27 7.19
CA VAL A 210 26.65 -1.94 6.65
C VAL A 210 27.12 -2.00 5.19
N LYS A 211 27.78 -3.09 4.79
CA LYS A 211 28.19 -3.31 3.38
C LYS A 211 27.04 -3.71 2.47
N GLY A 212 25.87 -4.05 3.02
CA GLY A 212 24.65 -4.33 2.26
C GLY A 212 23.95 -3.05 1.78
N ILE A 213 22.97 -3.20 0.91
CA ILE A 213 22.22 -2.05 0.33
C ILE A 213 20.85 -1.90 1.00
N SER A 214 20.04 -2.92 0.98
CA SER A 214 18.61 -2.82 1.35
C SER A 214 18.36 -2.63 2.84
N GLY A 215 19.03 -3.39 3.70
CA GLY A 215 18.86 -3.31 5.15
C GLY A 215 19.31 -1.97 5.75
N PRO A 216 20.55 -1.50 5.47
CA PRO A 216 21.02 -0.20 5.93
C PRO A 216 20.18 0.96 5.41
N ASN A 217 19.78 0.95 4.13
CA ASN A 217 18.93 1.99 3.56
C ASN A 217 17.56 2.05 4.24
N LEU A 218 16.93 0.89 4.48
CA LEU A 218 15.70 0.78 5.25
C LEU A 218 15.85 1.41 6.63
N ARG A 219 16.92 1.06 7.33
CA ARG A 219 17.16 1.52 8.69
C ARG A 219 17.44 3.01 8.75
N ALA A 220 18.27 3.53 7.86
CA ALA A 220 18.53 4.97 7.73
C ALA A 220 17.23 5.75 7.48
N LYS A 221 16.36 5.21 6.63
CA LYS A 221 15.07 5.83 6.33
C LYS A 221 14.14 5.89 7.55
N ILE A 222 13.92 4.77 8.25
CA ILE A 222 13.01 4.77 9.42
C ILE A 222 13.54 5.65 10.57
N ILE A 223 14.86 5.90 10.62
CA ILE A 223 15.47 6.89 11.52
C ILE A 223 15.15 8.31 11.03
N ALA A 224 15.36 8.59 9.74
CA ALA A 224 15.08 9.91 9.14
C ALA A 224 13.60 10.29 9.25
N GLU A 225 12.68 9.33 9.10
CA GLU A 225 11.23 9.51 9.30
C GLU A 225 10.82 9.59 10.77
N SER A 226 11.78 9.58 11.69
CA SER A 226 11.52 9.60 13.14
C SER A 226 10.63 8.45 13.64
N VAL A 227 10.60 7.33 12.93
CA VAL A 227 9.93 6.09 13.37
C VAL A 227 10.78 5.39 14.43
N LEU A 228 12.09 5.36 14.18
CA LEU A 228 13.09 4.78 15.05
C LEU A 228 13.92 5.91 15.66
N GLN A 229 13.78 6.14 16.95
CA GLN A 229 14.47 7.21 17.67
C GLN A 229 15.44 6.63 18.70
N ARG A 230 16.53 7.36 18.94
CA ARG A 230 17.51 6.94 19.95
C ARG A 230 16.89 6.99 21.35
N GLN A 231 16.91 5.87 22.05
CA GLN A 231 16.40 5.75 23.41
C GLN A 231 17.53 5.91 24.45
N ASN A 232 18.67 5.28 24.20
CA ASN A 232 19.84 5.32 25.08
C ASN A 232 21.14 5.09 24.26
N VAL A 233 22.25 4.74 24.92
CA VAL A 233 23.55 4.52 24.25
C VAL A 233 23.56 3.26 23.38
N ASP A 234 22.72 2.25 23.67
CA ASP A 234 22.74 0.92 23.05
C ASP A 234 21.51 0.61 22.21
N SER A 235 20.40 1.35 22.39
CA SER A 235 19.13 1.04 21.74
C SER A 235 18.42 2.24 21.13
N PHE A 236 17.73 1.98 20.02
CA PHE A 236 16.64 2.78 19.49
C PHE A 236 15.29 2.28 20.01
N VAL A 237 14.24 3.08 19.91
CA VAL A 237 12.84 2.71 20.17
C VAL A 237 11.96 3.07 18.98
N PHE A 238 11.03 2.19 18.66
CA PHE A 238 9.94 2.49 17.72
C PHE A 238 8.91 3.37 18.41
N VAL A 239 8.75 4.61 17.94
CA VAL A 239 7.79 5.58 18.53
C VAL A 239 6.39 5.47 17.95
N LYS A 240 6.23 4.68 16.88
CA LYS A 240 4.96 4.31 16.26
C LYS A 240 5.06 2.90 15.68
N ASP A 241 3.92 2.27 15.41
CA ASP A 241 3.87 1.01 14.68
C ASP A 241 4.43 1.19 13.28
N TYR A 242 5.16 0.18 12.78
CA TYR A 242 5.76 0.24 11.46
C TYR A 242 5.62 -1.08 10.70
N ILE A 243 5.19 -1.01 9.44
CA ILE A 243 4.99 -2.16 8.56
C ILE A 243 6.24 -2.38 7.71
N PHE A 244 6.77 -3.59 7.79
CA PHE A 244 7.85 -4.08 6.95
C PHE A 244 7.30 -5.02 5.87
N ARG A 245 7.91 -5.04 4.70
CA ARG A 245 7.52 -5.95 3.59
C ARG A 245 7.64 -7.44 3.93
N SER A 246 8.38 -7.79 4.97
CA SER A 246 8.56 -9.17 5.40
C SER A 246 9.05 -9.27 6.84
N PRO A 247 8.89 -10.44 7.48
CA PRO A 247 9.48 -10.72 8.80
C PRO A 247 11.00 -10.53 8.83
N SER A 248 11.70 -10.85 7.74
CA SER A 248 13.16 -10.69 7.65
C SER A 248 13.57 -9.22 7.60
N ALA A 249 12.89 -8.37 6.81
CA ALA A 249 13.13 -6.94 6.81
C ALA A 249 12.90 -6.31 8.19
N ALA A 250 11.88 -6.76 8.92
CA ALA A 250 11.62 -6.35 10.29
C ALA A 250 12.74 -6.78 11.27
N SER A 251 13.15 -8.05 11.20
CA SER A 251 14.22 -8.55 12.08
C SER A 251 15.58 -7.90 11.77
N ASP A 252 15.87 -7.60 10.51
CA ASP A 252 17.08 -6.88 10.09
C ASP A 252 17.12 -5.47 10.69
N ALA A 253 16.01 -4.75 10.59
CA ALA A 253 15.88 -3.40 11.14
C ALA A 253 16.03 -3.38 12.67
N VAL A 254 15.49 -4.37 13.37
CA VAL A 254 15.59 -4.52 14.83
C VAL A 254 17.00 -4.93 15.25
N ALA A 255 17.59 -5.90 14.56
CA ALA A 255 18.88 -6.49 14.96
C ALA A 255 20.10 -5.65 14.53
N GLY A 256 19.99 -4.79 13.52
CA GLY A 256 21.14 -4.13 12.87
C GLY A 256 22.09 -5.13 12.21
N ARG A 257 21.54 -6.25 11.73
CA ARG A 257 22.25 -7.31 11.00
C ARG A 257 21.28 -8.10 10.14
N SER A 258 21.78 -8.75 9.11
CA SER A 258 20.98 -9.70 8.33
C SER A 258 20.54 -10.88 9.22
N SER A 259 19.27 -11.21 9.15
CA SER A 259 18.67 -12.27 9.95
C SER A 259 17.50 -12.93 9.21
N ASN A 260 17.26 -14.21 9.50
CA ASN A 260 16.08 -14.89 8.96
C ASN A 260 14.88 -14.62 9.89
N GLY A 261 14.01 -13.71 9.51
CA GLY A 261 12.84 -13.33 10.31
C GLY A 261 11.91 -14.49 10.63
N TRP A 262 11.80 -15.50 9.75
CA TRP A 262 10.95 -16.66 10.00
C TRP A 262 11.39 -17.50 11.19
N THR A 263 12.68 -17.56 11.45
CA THR A 263 13.25 -18.29 12.62
C THR A 263 13.57 -17.38 13.80
N ALA A 264 13.68 -16.07 13.55
CA ALA A 264 14.05 -15.09 14.58
C ALA A 264 12.86 -14.64 15.43
N TRP A 265 11.69 -14.44 14.82
CA TRP A 265 10.47 -14.09 15.52
C TRP A 265 9.85 -15.33 16.17
N ARG A 266 9.54 -15.26 17.48
CA ARG A 266 8.98 -16.35 18.28
C ARG A 266 7.73 -15.90 19.02
N ASP A 267 6.76 -16.80 19.15
CA ASP A 267 5.57 -16.57 19.98
C ASP A 267 5.91 -16.67 21.49
N LEU A 268 4.90 -16.53 22.33
CA LEU A 268 5.06 -16.63 23.79
C LEU A 268 5.43 -18.03 24.26
N ALA A 269 5.14 -19.07 23.49
CA ALA A 269 5.53 -20.45 23.77
C ALA A 269 6.95 -20.79 23.26
N GLY A 270 7.64 -19.84 22.60
CA GLY A 270 8.97 -20.00 22.04
C GLY A 270 9.02 -20.61 20.64
N LYS A 271 7.87 -20.94 20.04
CA LYS A 271 7.80 -21.43 18.66
C LYS A 271 8.10 -20.31 17.67
N THR A 272 8.84 -20.64 16.63
CA THR A 272 9.18 -19.68 15.57
C THR A 272 7.97 -19.35 14.70
N LEU A 273 8.03 -18.22 14.03
CA LEU A 273 7.04 -17.85 13.01
C LEU A 273 6.93 -18.93 11.91
N ASP A 274 8.04 -19.55 11.53
CA ASP A 274 8.10 -20.64 10.56
C ASP A 274 7.33 -21.88 11.03
N GLU A 275 7.50 -22.28 12.29
CA GLU A 275 6.77 -23.41 12.87
C GLU A 275 5.27 -23.19 12.96
N ASN A 276 4.82 -21.93 13.19
CA ASN A 276 3.40 -21.60 13.33
C ASN A 276 2.69 -21.38 12.00
N LYS A 277 3.40 -20.94 10.95
CA LYS A 277 2.77 -20.48 9.71
C LYS A 277 3.14 -21.27 8.47
N ARG A 278 4.21 -22.09 8.48
CA ARG A 278 4.70 -22.82 7.31
C ARG A 278 4.80 -24.33 7.51
N ARG A 279 4.73 -24.82 8.74
CA ARG A 279 4.75 -26.23 9.10
C ARG A 279 3.48 -26.63 9.81
#